data_92133aa767eee3fb04d9c046b167d902
#
_entry.id   92133aa767eee3fb04d9c046b167d902
#
_cell.length_a   1.000
_cell.length_b   1.000
_cell.length_c   1.000
_cell.angle_alpha   90.00
_cell.angle_beta   90.00
_cell.angle_gamma   90.00
#
_symmetry.space_group_name_H-M   'P 1'
#
loop_
_entity.id
_entity.type
_entity.pdbx_description
1 polymer ?
#
loop_
_entity_poly.entity_id
_entity_poly.type
_entity_poly.pdbx_seq_one_letter_code
_entity_poly.pdbx_strand_id
1 'polypeptide(L)'
;AAGAAALAASNAANAAGAPTAAPSLDLLDAPGVVPPSLGDQRAAARLAACNDIGQAAYLESAVAAELVETLLALPSGRGVAAVAVLGARLRVPEAQWETAEDFLSVAASLLYRGDVEQAGARVLKDYRSGALGAVALEDAGEWGERVRSRRKGGGAGSK
;
A
#
# COMPACT_ATOMS: atom_id res chain seq x y z
N ALA A 1 -18.21 -13.30 -23.80
CA ALA A 1 -19.27 -12.68 -24.63
C ALA A 1 -20.03 -11.55 -23.92
N ALA A 2 -20.12 -11.55 -22.58
CA ALA A 2 -20.86 -10.52 -21.82
C ALA A 2 -20.10 -9.18 -21.70
N GLY A 3 -18.76 -9.18 -21.72
CA GLY A 3 -17.94 -7.97 -21.57
C GLY A 3 -17.96 -7.04 -22.80
N ALA A 4 -18.08 -7.59 -24.00
CA ALA A 4 -18.12 -6.79 -25.22
C ALA A 4 -19.45 -6.03 -25.40
N ALA A 5 -20.55 -6.58 -24.88
CA ALA A 5 -21.87 -5.94 -24.95
C ALA A 5 -22.00 -4.73 -24.01
N ALA A 6 -21.32 -4.76 -22.86
CA ALA A 6 -21.30 -3.64 -21.91
C ALA A 6 -20.51 -2.44 -22.44
N LEU A 7 -19.40 -2.66 -23.15
CA LEU A 7 -18.64 -1.59 -23.80
C LEU A 7 -19.41 -0.90 -24.95
N ALA A 8 -20.18 -1.69 -25.71
CA ALA A 8 -20.99 -1.15 -26.80
C ALA A 8 -22.18 -0.30 -26.31
N ALA A 9 -22.75 -0.63 -25.16
CA ALA A 9 -23.86 0.13 -24.56
C ALA A 9 -23.38 1.49 -24.00
N SER A 10 -22.16 1.57 -23.46
CA SER A 10 -21.58 2.82 -22.94
C SER A 10 -21.26 3.83 -24.06
N ASN A 11 -20.80 3.35 -25.23
CA ASN A 11 -20.52 4.21 -26.38
C ASN A 11 -21.77 4.76 -27.11
N ALA A 12 -22.90 4.06 -27.01
CA ALA A 12 -24.15 4.53 -27.62
C ALA A 12 -24.84 5.67 -26.83
N ALA A 13 -24.62 5.75 -25.53
CA ALA A 13 -25.18 6.80 -24.65
C ALA A 13 -24.49 8.17 -24.86
N ASN A 14 -23.27 8.21 -25.37
CA ASN A 14 -22.51 9.45 -25.63
C ASN A 14 -22.86 10.15 -26.95
N ALA A 15 -23.69 9.55 -27.83
CA ALA A 15 -24.05 10.11 -29.12
C ALA A 15 -25.27 11.05 -29.08
N ALA A 16 -25.98 11.15 -27.96
CA ALA A 16 -27.23 11.91 -27.85
C ALA A 16 -27.14 13.09 -26.89
N GLY A 17 -26.29 14.11 -27.17
CA GLY A 17 -26.43 15.49 -26.66
C GLY A 17 -26.81 15.71 -25.19
N ALA A 18 -26.54 14.79 -24.27
CA ALA A 18 -26.75 14.96 -22.83
C ALA A 18 -25.67 15.88 -22.23
N PRO A 19 -25.96 16.65 -21.14
CA PRO A 19 -25.01 17.57 -20.52
C PRO A 19 -23.72 16.84 -20.17
N THR A 20 -22.60 17.43 -20.56
CA THR A 20 -21.24 16.91 -20.39
C THR A 20 -21.04 16.33 -18.99
N ALA A 21 -21.18 15.02 -18.86
CA ALA A 21 -20.69 14.29 -17.71
C ALA A 21 -19.19 14.57 -17.59
N ALA A 22 -18.73 14.84 -16.37
CA ALA A 22 -17.30 14.98 -16.12
C ALA A 22 -16.55 13.78 -16.74
N PRO A 23 -15.37 14.00 -17.34
CA PRO A 23 -14.63 12.92 -17.98
C PRO A 23 -14.42 11.77 -16.97
N SER A 24 -15.04 10.63 -17.22
CA SER A 24 -14.82 9.43 -16.42
C SER A 24 -13.54 8.76 -16.91
N LEU A 25 -12.62 8.50 -16.01
CA LEU A 25 -11.44 7.68 -16.28
C LEU A 25 -11.76 6.25 -15.88
N ASP A 26 -11.88 5.37 -16.86
CA ASP A 26 -11.99 3.94 -16.62
C ASP A 26 -10.59 3.33 -16.54
N LEU A 27 -10.18 2.90 -15.34
CA LEU A 27 -8.93 2.19 -15.13
C LEU A 27 -9.19 0.70 -15.22
N LEU A 28 -8.64 0.06 -16.26
CA LEU A 28 -8.67 -1.39 -16.38
C LEU A 28 -7.42 -1.96 -15.68
N ASP A 29 -7.64 -2.70 -14.61
CA ASP A 29 -6.57 -3.48 -13.97
C ASP A 29 -6.27 -4.72 -14.81
N ALA A 30 -5.05 -4.77 -15.37
CA ALA A 30 -4.53 -5.95 -16.05
C ALA A 30 -3.52 -6.66 -15.13
N PRO A 31 -3.45 -8.00 -15.12
CA PRO A 31 -2.46 -8.71 -14.33
C PRO A 31 -1.07 -8.14 -14.59
N GLY A 32 -0.49 -7.51 -13.58
CA GLY A 32 0.82 -6.86 -13.66
C GLY A 32 1.94 -7.89 -13.72
N VAL A 33 3.00 -7.59 -14.45
CA VAL A 33 4.24 -8.36 -14.40
C VAL A 33 5.15 -7.69 -13.37
N VAL A 34 5.29 -8.33 -12.20
CA VAL A 34 6.27 -7.91 -11.20
C VAL A 34 7.63 -8.44 -11.64
N PRO A 35 8.70 -7.62 -11.69
CA PRO A 35 10.05 -8.08 -12.00
C PRO A 35 10.47 -9.22 -11.06
N PRO A 36 11.18 -10.25 -11.54
CA PRO A 36 11.57 -11.40 -10.71
C PRO A 36 12.55 -11.06 -9.58
N SER A 37 13.18 -9.89 -9.62
CA SER A 37 14.01 -9.37 -8.54
C SER A 37 13.72 -7.88 -8.31
N LEU A 38 13.30 -7.56 -7.11
CA LEU A 38 13.17 -6.18 -6.64
C LEU A 38 14.47 -5.82 -5.92
N GLY A 39 15.27 -4.94 -6.52
CA GLY A 39 16.53 -4.46 -5.92
C GLY A 39 16.32 -3.54 -4.71
N ASP A 40 15.09 -3.07 -4.50
CA ASP A 40 14.67 -2.23 -3.39
C ASP A 40 13.76 -3.01 -2.45
N GLN A 41 14.27 -3.37 -1.27
CA GLN A 41 13.55 -4.13 -0.25
C GLN A 41 12.30 -3.38 0.27
N ARG A 42 12.37 -2.05 0.36
CA ARG A 42 11.22 -1.24 0.78
C ARG A 42 10.11 -1.24 -0.26
N ALA A 43 10.48 -1.17 -1.55
CA ALA A 43 9.50 -1.31 -2.64
C ALA A 43 8.85 -2.71 -2.63
N ALA A 44 9.65 -3.77 -2.38
CA ALA A 44 9.14 -5.12 -2.23
C ALA A 44 8.14 -5.25 -1.07
N ALA A 45 8.46 -4.68 0.10
CA ALA A 45 7.58 -4.70 1.26
C ALA A 45 6.26 -3.94 1.00
N ARG A 46 6.29 -2.82 0.29
CA ARG A 46 5.07 -2.07 -0.09
C ARG A 46 4.19 -2.88 -1.03
N LEU A 47 4.75 -3.54 -2.04
CA LEU A 47 4.01 -4.43 -2.93
C LEU A 47 3.43 -5.63 -2.16
N ALA A 48 4.20 -6.20 -1.23
CA ALA A 48 3.70 -7.24 -0.35
C ALA A 48 2.56 -6.75 0.55
N ALA A 49 2.68 -5.54 1.13
CA ALA A 49 1.61 -4.93 1.92
C ALA A 49 0.33 -4.73 1.11
N CYS A 50 0.42 -4.38 -0.17
CA CYS A 50 -0.71 -4.25 -1.10
C CYS A 50 -1.25 -5.60 -1.63
N ASN A 51 -0.60 -6.72 -1.30
CA ASN A 51 -0.91 -8.06 -1.80
C ASN A 51 -0.58 -8.29 -3.28
N ASP A 52 0.35 -7.51 -3.84
CA ASP A 52 0.82 -7.66 -5.22
C ASP A 52 1.93 -8.72 -5.37
N ILE A 53 2.42 -9.27 -4.25
CA ILE A 53 3.37 -10.36 -4.16
C ILE A 53 2.72 -11.51 -3.38
N GLY A 54 2.93 -12.75 -3.85
CA GLY A 54 2.37 -13.95 -3.22
C GLY A 54 2.87 -14.14 -1.77
N GLN A 55 1.97 -14.52 -0.86
CA GLN A 55 2.23 -14.66 0.58
C GLN A 55 3.37 -15.62 0.93
N ALA A 56 3.67 -16.59 0.08
CA ALA A 56 4.78 -17.52 0.28
C ALA A 56 6.18 -16.88 0.14
N ALA A 57 6.25 -15.63 -0.34
CA ALA A 57 7.51 -14.93 -0.62
C ALA A 57 8.03 -14.08 0.55
N TYR A 58 7.25 -13.93 1.64
CA TYR A 58 7.61 -13.05 2.76
C TYR A 58 7.01 -13.54 4.08
N LEU A 59 7.57 -13.03 5.21
CA LEU A 59 6.99 -13.16 6.53
C LEU A 59 6.00 -12.01 6.76
N GLU A 60 4.78 -12.31 7.19
CA GLU A 60 3.75 -11.30 7.38
C GLU A 60 4.13 -10.32 8.50
N SER A 61 4.81 -10.78 9.54
CA SER A 61 5.35 -9.94 10.60
C SER A 61 6.35 -8.91 10.07
N ALA A 62 7.29 -9.32 9.20
CA ALA A 62 8.29 -8.42 8.65
C ALA A 62 7.68 -7.35 7.75
N VAL A 63 6.73 -7.73 6.88
CA VAL A 63 6.02 -6.78 6.02
C VAL A 63 5.13 -5.85 6.84
N ALA A 64 4.51 -6.33 7.90
CA ALA A 64 3.68 -5.52 8.79
C ALA A 64 4.52 -4.50 9.59
N ALA A 65 5.71 -4.88 10.06
CA ALA A 65 6.64 -3.95 10.71
C ALA A 65 7.06 -2.83 9.74
N GLU A 66 7.52 -3.17 8.54
CA GLU A 66 7.88 -2.18 7.51
C GLU A 66 6.69 -1.29 7.11
N LEU A 67 5.45 -1.83 7.10
CA LEU A 67 4.25 -1.04 6.88
C LEU A 67 4.06 0.00 8.00
N VAL A 68 4.16 -0.39 9.27
CA VAL A 68 4.02 0.52 10.42
C VAL A 68 5.09 1.60 10.37
N GLU A 69 6.36 1.25 10.11
CA GLU A 69 7.44 2.23 9.95
C GLU A 69 7.18 3.19 8.78
N THR A 70 6.76 2.66 7.63
CA THR A 70 6.42 3.47 6.46
C THR A 70 5.32 4.47 6.80
N LEU A 71 4.27 4.05 7.51
CA LEU A 71 3.17 4.91 7.93
C LEU A 71 3.65 6.01 8.87
N LEU A 72 4.49 5.70 9.85
CA LEU A 72 5.04 6.68 10.80
C LEU A 72 5.95 7.71 10.12
N ALA A 73 6.67 7.30 9.07
CA ALA A 73 7.56 8.18 8.31
C ALA A 73 6.84 9.11 7.33
N LEU A 74 5.53 8.93 7.09
CA LEU A 74 4.79 9.77 6.16
C LEU A 74 4.66 11.22 6.67
N PRO A 75 5.03 12.23 5.86
CA PRO A 75 5.05 13.63 6.29
C PRO A 75 3.65 14.21 6.56
N SER A 76 2.60 13.58 6.06
CA SER A 76 1.23 14.11 6.08
C SER A 76 0.48 13.94 7.42
N GLY A 77 1.07 13.35 8.44
CA GLY A 77 0.39 12.97 9.69
C GLY A 77 -0.72 11.92 9.55
N ARG A 78 -1.12 11.59 8.31
CA ARG A 78 -2.13 10.55 8.03
C ARG A 78 -1.65 9.17 8.44
N GLY A 79 -0.36 8.92 8.29
CA GLY A 79 0.25 7.67 8.70
C GLY A 79 0.19 7.50 10.21
N VAL A 80 0.51 8.53 10.98
CA VAL A 80 0.39 8.51 12.45
C VAL A 80 -1.06 8.25 12.86
N ALA A 81 -2.04 8.89 12.22
CA ALA A 81 -3.44 8.63 12.47
C ALA A 81 -3.84 7.18 12.13
N ALA A 82 -3.32 6.62 11.04
CA ALA A 82 -3.55 5.23 10.67
C ALA A 82 -2.97 4.25 11.69
N VAL A 83 -1.76 4.52 12.22
CA VAL A 83 -1.14 3.71 13.27
C VAL A 83 -1.91 3.82 14.59
N ALA A 84 -2.43 5.00 14.93
CA ALA A 84 -3.29 5.17 16.10
C ALA A 84 -4.59 4.35 15.98
N VAL A 85 -5.22 4.33 14.80
CA VAL A 85 -6.38 3.47 14.53
C VAL A 85 -6.01 2.00 14.68
N LEU A 86 -4.84 1.60 14.17
CA LEU A 86 -4.35 0.23 14.27
C LEU A 86 -4.10 -0.16 15.74
N GLY A 87 -3.46 0.72 16.52
CA GLY A 87 -3.25 0.54 17.96
C GLY A 87 -4.57 0.34 18.72
N ALA A 88 -5.58 1.16 18.45
CA ALA A 88 -6.89 1.02 19.05
C ALA A 88 -7.57 -0.32 18.68
N ARG A 89 -7.46 -0.76 17.44
CA ARG A 89 -8.04 -2.03 16.96
C ARG A 89 -7.35 -3.26 17.53
N LEU A 90 -6.04 -3.19 17.74
CA LEU A 90 -5.23 -4.27 18.30
C LEU A 90 -5.04 -4.15 19.82
N ARG A 91 -5.67 -3.14 20.42
CA ARG A 91 -5.57 -2.85 21.87
C ARG A 91 -4.13 -2.63 22.36
N VAL A 92 -3.26 -2.11 21.49
CA VAL A 92 -1.86 -1.80 21.80
C VAL A 92 -1.79 -0.39 22.35
N PRO A 93 -1.44 -0.21 23.65
CA PRO A 93 -1.28 1.12 24.22
C PRO A 93 -0.05 1.83 23.64
N GLU A 94 -0.17 3.11 23.33
CA GLU A 94 0.91 3.91 22.74
C GLU A 94 2.19 3.93 23.60
N ALA A 95 2.04 3.87 24.90
CA ALA A 95 3.17 3.88 25.85
C ALA A 95 3.94 2.55 25.97
N GLN A 96 3.52 1.49 25.25
CA GLN A 96 4.09 0.14 25.38
C GLN A 96 4.97 -0.28 24.20
N TRP A 97 5.20 0.60 23.26
CA TRP A 97 6.03 0.30 22.09
C TRP A 97 6.80 1.55 21.65
N GLU A 98 7.99 1.34 21.11
CA GLU A 98 8.87 2.38 20.56
C GLU A 98 9.18 2.11 19.09
N THR A 99 9.23 0.83 18.70
CA THR A 99 9.52 0.38 17.36
C THR A 99 8.32 -0.35 16.75
N ALA A 100 8.30 -0.54 15.43
CA ALA A 100 7.27 -1.30 14.76
C ALA A 100 7.26 -2.78 15.19
N GLU A 101 8.42 -3.35 15.46
CA GLU A 101 8.56 -4.70 15.99
C GLU A 101 7.99 -4.82 17.41
N ASP A 102 8.23 -3.82 18.27
CA ASP A 102 7.62 -3.77 19.60
C ASP A 102 6.11 -3.73 19.51
N PHE A 103 5.57 -2.89 18.61
CA PHE A 103 4.14 -2.81 18.35
C PHE A 103 3.54 -4.18 18.02
N LEU A 104 4.17 -4.92 17.10
CA LEU A 104 3.72 -6.27 16.73
C LEU A 104 3.86 -7.26 17.89
N SER A 105 4.94 -7.19 18.65
CA SER A 105 5.19 -8.06 19.81
C SER A 105 4.15 -7.84 20.91
N VAL A 106 3.80 -6.59 21.18
CA VAL A 106 2.73 -6.25 22.14
C VAL A 106 1.38 -6.73 21.63
N ALA A 107 1.05 -6.49 20.35
CA ALA A 107 -0.19 -6.98 19.74
C ALA A 107 -0.29 -8.52 19.79
N ALA A 108 0.82 -9.20 19.48
CA ALA A 108 0.92 -10.66 19.54
C ALA A 108 0.65 -11.18 20.97
N SER A 109 1.28 -10.56 21.96
CA SER A 109 1.12 -10.94 23.36
C SER A 109 -0.30 -10.75 23.87
N LEU A 110 -0.96 -9.65 23.48
CA LEU A 110 -2.30 -9.31 23.92
C LEU A 110 -3.40 -10.16 23.25
N LEU A 111 -3.27 -10.48 21.96
CA LEU A 111 -4.37 -11.04 21.15
C LEU A 111 -4.06 -12.42 20.58
N TYR A 112 -2.78 -12.79 20.43
CA TYR A 112 -2.37 -13.97 19.64
C TYR A 112 -1.41 -14.90 20.41
N ARG A 113 -1.41 -14.85 21.74
CA ARG A 113 -0.56 -15.72 22.60
C ARG A 113 0.93 -15.66 22.28
N GLY A 114 1.40 -14.50 21.80
CA GLY A 114 2.79 -14.30 21.40
C GLY A 114 3.10 -14.65 19.94
N ASP A 115 2.11 -15.05 19.14
CA ASP A 115 2.30 -15.33 17.73
C ASP A 115 2.36 -14.03 16.91
N VAL A 116 3.59 -13.62 16.57
CA VAL A 116 3.88 -12.37 15.85
C VAL A 116 3.42 -12.45 14.39
N GLU A 117 3.45 -13.65 13.77
CA GLU A 117 2.98 -13.82 12.40
C GLU A 117 1.47 -13.59 12.31
N GLN A 118 0.69 -14.09 13.26
CA GLN A 118 -0.74 -13.81 13.30
C GLN A 118 -1.04 -12.32 13.56
N ALA A 119 -0.24 -11.66 14.39
CA ALA A 119 -0.36 -10.22 14.58
C ALA A 119 -0.06 -9.45 13.28
N GLY A 120 1.01 -9.82 12.58
CA GLY A 120 1.38 -9.28 11.27
C GLY A 120 0.28 -9.48 10.22
N ALA A 121 -0.22 -10.70 10.08
CA ALA A 121 -1.35 -11.03 9.20
C ALA A 121 -2.57 -10.13 9.46
N ARG A 122 -2.87 -9.87 10.73
CA ARG A 122 -3.99 -9.01 11.11
C ARG A 122 -3.74 -7.56 10.71
N VAL A 123 -2.54 -7.02 10.93
CA VAL A 123 -2.15 -5.66 10.52
C VAL A 123 -2.32 -5.50 9.01
N LEU A 124 -1.78 -6.43 8.22
CA LEU A 124 -1.88 -6.41 6.76
C LEU A 124 -3.34 -6.52 6.29
N LYS A 125 -4.14 -7.37 6.93
CA LYS A 125 -5.56 -7.50 6.63
C LYS A 125 -6.31 -6.18 6.88
N ASP A 126 -6.08 -5.53 8.01
CA ASP A 126 -6.73 -4.27 8.35
C ASP A 126 -6.32 -3.15 7.37
N TYR A 127 -5.07 -3.10 6.94
CA TYR A 127 -4.61 -2.19 5.90
C TYR A 127 -5.30 -2.44 4.56
N ARG A 128 -5.24 -3.67 4.05
CA ARG A 128 -5.82 -4.08 2.75
C ARG A 128 -7.32 -3.90 2.67
N SER A 129 -8.03 -4.05 3.79
CA SER A 129 -9.48 -3.81 3.87
C SER A 129 -9.87 -2.35 3.96
N GLY A 130 -8.91 -1.42 4.01
CA GLY A 130 -9.18 0.00 4.18
C GLY A 130 -9.60 0.40 5.59
N ALA A 131 -9.47 -0.49 6.59
CA ALA A 131 -9.87 -0.22 7.98
C ALA A 131 -9.07 0.91 8.64
N LEU A 132 -7.91 1.27 8.06
CA LEU A 132 -7.03 2.35 8.52
C LEU A 132 -7.35 3.70 7.85
N GLY A 133 -8.36 3.74 6.97
CA GLY A 133 -8.66 4.90 6.13
C GLY A 133 -7.82 4.93 4.85
N ALA A 134 -7.98 6.00 4.07
CA ALA A 134 -7.23 6.19 2.84
C ALA A 134 -5.81 6.69 3.15
N VAL A 135 -4.83 5.81 3.04
CA VAL A 135 -3.41 6.09 3.26
C VAL A 135 -2.59 5.62 2.06
N ALA A 136 -1.77 6.52 1.52
CA ALA A 136 -0.77 6.18 0.50
C ALA A 136 0.55 5.79 1.20
N LEU A 137 1.26 4.82 0.65
CA LEU A 137 2.57 4.38 1.20
C LEU A 137 3.75 5.18 0.65
N GLU A 138 3.50 6.13 -0.25
CA GLU A 138 4.52 7.01 -0.83
C GLU A 138 4.00 8.45 -0.92
N ASP A 139 4.90 9.40 -0.73
CA ASP A 139 4.63 10.80 -1.04
C ASP A 139 4.89 11.07 -2.53
N ALA A 140 3.90 11.61 -3.23
CA ALA A 140 4.02 11.95 -4.65
C ALA A 140 5.12 13.01 -4.91
N GLY A 141 5.40 13.87 -3.95
CA GLY A 141 6.49 14.87 -4.01
C GLY A 141 7.87 14.22 -4.05
N GLU A 142 8.13 13.30 -3.13
CA GLU A 142 9.39 12.56 -3.08
C GLU A 142 9.62 11.71 -4.34
N TRP A 143 8.55 11.11 -4.86
CA TRP A 143 8.64 10.34 -6.09
C TRP A 143 9.03 11.22 -7.28
N GLY A 144 8.42 12.39 -7.41
CA GLY A 144 8.74 13.37 -8.43
C GLY A 144 10.19 13.86 -8.38
N GLU A 145 10.78 13.98 -7.18
CA GLU A 145 12.20 14.36 -7.01
C GLU A 145 13.14 13.20 -7.38
N ARG A 146 12.83 11.97 -6.99
CA ARG A 146 13.58 10.77 -7.38
C ARG A 146 13.62 10.56 -8.89
N VAL A 147 12.50 10.77 -9.58
CA VAL A 147 12.44 10.66 -11.05
C VAL A 147 13.26 11.76 -11.72
N ARG A 148 13.20 13.00 -11.20
CA ARG A 148 13.99 14.12 -11.72
C ARG A 148 15.50 13.92 -11.53
N SER A 149 15.94 13.40 -10.39
CA SER A 149 17.35 13.12 -10.11
C SER A 149 17.92 12.01 -10.99
N ARG A 150 17.15 10.92 -11.22
CA ARG A 150 17.55 9.85 -12.15
C ARG A 150 17.71 10.34 -13.59
N ARG A 151 16.85 11.23 -14.06
CA ARG A 151 16.98 11.83 -15.40
C ARG A 151 18.20 12.73 -15.54
N LYS A 152 18.61 13.41 -14.48
CA LYS A 152 19.84 14.24 -14.48
C LYS A 152 21.12 13.41 -14.40
N GLY A 153 21.11 12.26 -13.73
CA GLY A 153 22.28 11.37 -13.60
C GLY A 153 22.52 10.45 -14.80
N GLY A 154 21.52 10.18 -15.62
CA GLY A 154 21.63 9.29 -16.78
C GLY A 154 22.29 9.90 -18.04
N GLY A 155 22.65 11.19 -18.01
CA GLY A 155 23.24 11.88 -19.15
C GLY A 155 24.78 11.93 -19.20
N ALA A 156 25.50 11.31 -18.27
CA ALA A 156 26.95 11.44 -18.14
C ALA A 156 27.75 10.15 -18.45
N GLY A 157 27.25 9.30 -19.34
CA GLY A 157 27.91 8.02 -19.63
C GLY A 157 27.76 7.55 -21.07
N SER A 158 28.09 8.43 -22.06
CA SER A 158 28.35 7.96 -23.42
C SER A 158 29.34 8.93 -24.09
N LYS A 159 30.62 8.65 -23.95
CA LYS A 159 31.68 9.04 -24.89
C LYS A 159 32.61 7.86 -25.04
#